data_0a95a5f4d80da3946138478a7a1569fb
#
_entry.id   0a95a5f4d80da3946138478a7a1569fb
#
_cell.length_a   1.000
_cell.length_b   1.000
_cell.length_c   1.000
_cell.angle_alpha   90.00
_cell.angle_beta   90.00
_cell.angle_gamma   90.00
#
_symmetry.space_group_name_H-M   'P 1'
#
loop_
_entity.id
_entity.type
_entity.pdbx_description
1 polymer ?
#
loop_
_entity_poly.entity_id
_entity_poly.type
_entity_poly.pdbx_seq_one_letter_code
_entity_poly.pdbx_strand_id
1 'polypeptide(L)'
;MKATSIPVDAVAAAAEITLLLRRVLEGENLGAKLKFDYGVAGCVVVDGRKVPNEVHNRNEEADCTVQIDPLLHLRILHSEVDLTTAFRQGKMRVMGDVGVAVGLTPIVARKNQA
;
A
#
# COMPACT_ATOMS: atom_id res chain seq x y z
N MET A 1 22.93 -15.43 -14.36
CA MET A 1 22.15 -15.25 -14.24
C MET A 1 21.56 -14.70 -13.25
N LYS A 2 21.15 -14.43 -12.83
CA LYS A 2 20.64 -13.85 -12.12
C LYS A 2 19.34 -13.55 -12.05
N ALA A 3 18.80 -13.72 -12.66
CA ALA A 3 17.45 -13.42 -13.04
C ALA A 3 16.42 -13.79 -12.00
N THR A 4 16.77 -14.59 -11.07
CA THR A 4 15.85 -15.02 -10.01
C THR A 4 16.00 -14.17 -8.75
N SER A 5 16.87 -13.19 -8.78
CA SER A 5 17.09 -12.33 -7.61
C SER A 5 15.90 -11.43 -7.37
N ILE A 6 15.48 -11.30 -6.12
CA ILE A 6 14.48 -10.32 -5.72
C ILE A 6 15.20 -8.98 -5.63
N PRO A 7 14.69 -7.92 -6.28
CA PRO A 7 15.35 -6.63 -6.21
C PRO A 7 15.39 -6.11 -4.78
N VAL A 8 16.60 -5.80 -4.31
CA VAL A 8 16.82 -5.35 -2.93
C VAL A 8 16.04 -4.05 -2.67
N ASP A 9 16.05 -3.14 -3.65
CA ASP A 9 15.37 -1.86 -3.49
C ASP A 9 13.86 -2.04 -3.33
N ALA A 10 13.27 -3.01 -4.04
CA ALA A 10 11.84 -3.27 -3.95
C ALA A 10 11.47 -3.82 -2.58
N VAL A 11 12.30 -4.75 -2.05
CA VAL A 11 12.06 -5.32 -0.73
C VAL A 11 12.20 -4.25 0.34
N ALA A 12 13.22 -3.40 0.23
CA ALA A 12 13.43 -2.32 1.17
C ALA A 12 12.27 -1.32 1.13
N ALA A 13 11.77 -1.02 -0.08
CA ALA A 13 10.62 -0.12 -0.22
C ALA A 13 9.38 -0.71 0.45
N ALA A 14 9.13 -2.00 0.27
CA ALA A 14 7.98 -2.66 0.89
C ALA A 14 8.07 -2.60 2.41
N ALA A 15 9.26 -2.80 2.97
CA ALA A 15 9.48 -2.71 4.41
C ALA A 15 9.23 -1.29 4.92
N GLU A 16 9.71 -0.30 4.18
CA GLU A 16 9.51 1.10 4.55
C GLU A 16 8.03 1.47 4.50
N ILE A 17 7.32 1.00 3.47
CA ILE A 17 5.88 1.24 3.34
C ILE A 17 5.13 0.65 4.52
N THR A 18 5.52 -0.55 4.97
CA THR A 18 4.89 -1.19 6.11
C THR A 18 4.96 -0.30 7.35
N LEU A 19 6.15 0.21 7.64
CA LEU A 19 6.36 1.07 8.80
C LEU A 19 5.62 2.40 8.65
N LEU A 20 5.62 2.94 7.44
CA LEU A 20 4.97 4.21 7.16
C LEU A 20 3.46 4.09 7.33
N LEU A 21 2.87 3.02 6.82
CA LEU A 21 1.42 2.81 6.95
C LEU A 21 1.01 2.57 8.40
N ARG A 22 1.84 1.88 9.18
CA ARG A 22 1.55 1.72 10.61
C ARG A 22 1.46 3.07 11.28
N ARG A 23 2.37 3.99 10.97
CA ARG A 23 2.37 5.32 11.55
C ARG A 23 1.21 6.16 11.06
N VAL A 24 0.96 6.14 9.74
CA VAL A 24 -0.11 6.92 9.14
C VAL A 24 -1.48 6.52 9.65
N LEU A 25 -1.67 5.21 9.86
CA LEU A 25 -2.97 4.68 10.24
C LEU A 25 -3.19 4.62 11.74
N GLU A 26 -2.23 5.08 12.52
CA GLU A 26 -2.39 5.13 13.98
C GLU A 26 -3.57 6.02 14.33
N GLY A 27 -4.52 5.47 15.08
CA GLY A 27 -5.71 6.22 15.46
C GLY A 27 -6.78 6.35 14.40
N GLU A 28 -6.54 5.81 13.21
CA GLU A 28 -7.51 5.84 12.11
C GLU A 28 -8.29 4.53 12.05
N ASN A 29 -9.42 4.58 11.38
CA ASN A 29 -10.26 3.38 11.20
C ASN A 29 -10.63 3.25 9.72
N LEU A 30 -9.99 2.30 9.04
CA LEU A 30 -10.27 2.05 7.63
C LEU A 30 -11.56 1.24 7.45
N GLY A 31 -11.89 0.39 8.42
CA GLY A 31 -13.14 -0.37 8.40
C GLY A 31 -13.17 -1.56 7.47
N ALA A 32 -12.07 -1.84 6.77
CA ALA A 32 -12.00 -2.92 5.79
C ALA A 32 -10.56 -3.40 5.68
N LYS A 33 -10.35 -4.50 4.95
CA LYS A 33 -9.00 -5.04 4.73
C LYS A 33 -8.52 -4.65 3.34
N LEU A 34 -7.35 -4.04 3.28
CA LEU A 34 -6.72 -3.56 2.04
C LEU A 34 -5.35 -4.21 1.89
N LYS A 35 -5.05 -4.70 0.69
CA LYS A 35 -3.79 -5.37 0.41
C LYS A 35 -3.08 -4.66 -0.73
N PHE A 36 -1.79 -4.39 -0.53
CA PHE A 36 -0.91 -3.92 -1.60
C PHE A 36 -0.01 -5.08 -2.01
N ASP A 37 -0.14 -5.49 -3.26
CA ASP A 37 0.58 -6.65 -3.80
C ASP A 37 1.74 -6.15 -4.65
N TYR A 38 2.95 -6.45 -4.21
CA TYR A 38 4.19 -6.02 -4.87
C TYR A 38 4.85 -7.15 -5.65
N GLY A 39 4.13 -8.24 -5.91
CA GLY A 39 4.68 -9.37 -6.64
C GLY A 39 5.78 -10.05 -5.85
N VAL A 40 6.94 -10.22 -6.48
CA VAL A 40 8.06 -10.94 -5.84
C VAL A 40 8.59 -10.25 -4.59
N ALA A 41 8.34 -8.96 -4.43
CA ALA A 41 8.79 -8.22 -3.26
C ALA A 41 7.85 -8.41 -2.05
N GLY A 42 6.75 -9.14 -2.23
CA GLY A 42 5.82 -9.44 -1.14
C GLY A 42 4.59 -8.58 -1.15
N CYS A 43 4.02 -8.35 0.02
CA CYS A 43 2.79 -7.57 0.12
C CYS A 43 2.72 -6.86 1.46
N VAL A 44 1.82 -5.88 1.54
CA VAL A 44 1.46 -5.21 2.78
C VAL A 44 -0.05 -5.29 2.91
N VAL A 45 -0.53 -5.81 4.04
CA VAL A 45 -1.96 -5.94 4.31
C VAL A 45 -2.31 -5.01 5.46
N VAL A 46 -3.33 -4.17 5.25
CA VAL A 46 -3.90 -3.32 6.28
C VAL A 46 -5.24 -3.93 6.67
N ASP A 47 -5.33 -4.46 7.89
CA ASP A 47 -6.60 -4.98 8.40
C ASP A 47 -7.24 -3.90 9.25
N GLY A 48 -8.06 -3.09 8.62
CA GLY A 48 -8.75 -1.99 9.27
C GLY A 48 -10.04 -2.40 9.97
N ARG A 49 -10.35 -3.71 9.96
CA ARG A 49 -11.49 -4.23 10.72
C ARG A 49 -11.13 -4.41 12.18
N LYS A 50 -9.83 -4.43 12.48
CA LYS A 50 -9.34 -4.58 13.85
C LYS A 50 -9.14 -3.21 14.49
N VAL A 51 -9.21 -3.17 15.82
CA VAL A 51 -8.98 -1.95 16.59
C VAL A 51 -7.92 -2.27 17.63
N PRO A 52 -6.71 -1.69 17.50
CA PRO A 52 -6.25 -0.82 16.42
C PRO A 52 -6.04 -1.56 15.10
N ASN A 53 -5.92 -0.81 14.00
CA ASN A 53 -5.61 -1.38 12.71
C ASN A 53 -4.34 -2.22 12.79
N GLU A 54 -4.34 -3.34 12.06
CA GLU A 54 -3.14 -4.18 11.97
C GLU A 54 -2.53 -4.02 10.58
N VAL A 55 -1.22 -3.75 10.53
CA VAL A 55 -0.47 -3.69 9.27
C VAL A 55 0.58 -4.77 9.32
N HIS A 56 0.53 -5.71 8.36
CA HIS A 56 1.44 -6.85 8.37
C HIS A 56 1.77 -7.27 6.94
N ASN A 57 2.60 -8.30 6.81
CA ASN A 57 3.08 -8.75 5.49
C ASN A 57 2.64 -10.17 5.15
N ARG A 58 1.68 -10.72 5.89
CA ARG A 58 1.14 -12.04 5.57
C ARG A 58 0.25 -11.92 4.33
N ASN A 59 0.39 -12.86 3.40
CA ASN A 59 -0.40 -12.86 2.18
C ASN A 59 -1.78 -13.43 2.48
N GLU A 60 -2.77 -12.54 2.55
CA GLU A 60 -4.16 -12.90 2.86
C GLU A 60 -5.07 -12.32 1.79
N GLU A 61 -6.29 -12.84 1.70
CA GLU A 61 -7.32 -12.21 0.90
C GLU A 61 -7.77 -10.93 1.57
N ALA A 62 -8.20 -9.97 0.76
CA ALA A 62 -8.61 -8.67 1.25
C ALA A 62 -9.83 -8.18 0.48
N ASP A 63 -10.52 -7.18 1.05
CA ASP A 63 -11.67 -6.58 0.40
C ASP A 63 -11.27 -5.84 -0.87
N CYS A 64 -10.05 -5.31 -0.87
CA CYS A 64 -9.47 -4.63 -2.03
C CYS A 64 -8.00 -5.00 -2.12
N THR A 65 -7.52 -5.25 -3.34
CA THR A 65 -6.11 -5.52 -3.61
C THR A 65 -5.61 -4.53 -4.66
N VAL A 66 -4.49 -3.87 -4.36
CA VAL A 66 -3.83 -2.96 -5.28
C VAL A 66 -2.51 -3.57 -5.70
N GLN A 67 -2.38 -3.90 -6.97
CA GLN A 67 -1.11 -4.37 -7.54
C GLN A 67 -0.34 -3.16 -8.04
N ILE A 68 0.85 -2.96 -7.52
CA ILE A 68 1.64 -1.76 -7.82
C ILE A 68 3.10 -2.07 -7.54
N ASP A 69 3.99 -1.41 -8.26
CA ASP A 69 5.42 -1.48 -7.96
C ASP A 69 5.70 -0.80 -6.62
N PRO A 70 6.43 -1.43 -5.71
CA PRO A 70 6.64 -0.85 -4.38
C PRO A 70 7.42 0.46 -4.41
N LEU A 71 8.37 0.63 -5.33
CA LEU A 71 9.10 1.89 -5.43
C LEU A 71 8.17 3.02 -5.86
N LEU A 72 7.28 2.75 -6.79
CA LEU A 72 6.27 3.73 -7.20
C LEU A 72 5.32 4.03 -6.04
N HIS A 73 4.87 3.01 -5.33
CA HIS A 73 3.96 3.20 -4.21
C HIS A 73 4.58 4.09 -3.13
N LEU A 74 5.86 3.86 -2.83
CA LEU A 74 6.56 4.68 -1.85
C LEU A 74 6.59 6.15 -2.28
N ARG A 75 6.83 6.41 -3.57
CA ARG A 75 6.83 7.78 -4.09
C ARG A 75 5.45 8.42 -4.01
N ILE A 76 4.41 7.64 -4.23
CA ILE A 76 3.04 8.14 -4.08
C ILE A 76 2.79 8.51 -2.62
N LEU A 77 3.22 7.66 -1.68
CA LEU A 77 3.03 7.92 -0.26
C LEU A 77 3.83 9.15 0.20
N HIS A 78 4.93 9.47 -0.48
CA HIS A 78 5.72 10.67 -0.19
C HIS A 78 5.23 11.89 -0.98
N SER A 79 4.12 11.75 -1.69
CA SER A 79 3.52 12.84 -2.49
C SER A 79 4.40 13.28 -3.65
N GLU A 80 5.34 12.45 -4.08
CA GLU A 80 6.21 12.75 -5.21
C GLU A 80 5.55 12.39 -6.54
N VAL A 81 4.58 11.48 -6.51
CA VAL A 81 3.83 11.06 -7.68
C VAL A 81 2.36 11.09 -7.32
N ASP A 82 1.54 11.64 -8.21
CA ASP A 82 0.10 11.72 -8.00
C ASP A 82 -0.55 10.36 -8.24
N LEU A 83 -1.35 9.91 -7.28
CA LEU A 83 -2.02 8.61 -7.34
C LEU A 83 -2.92 8.49 -8.56
N THR A 84 -3.73 9.53 -8.82
CA THR A 84 -4.67 9.51 -9.94
C THR A 84 -3.94 9.40 -11.27
N THR A 85 -2.83 10.12 -11.40
CA THR A 85 -2.02 10.09 -12.61
C THR A 85 -1.43 8.69 -12.83
N ALA A 86 -0.89 8.08 -11.78
CA ALA A 86 -0.32 6.73 -11.87
C ALA A 86 -1.40 5.73 -12.27
N PHE A 87 -2.59 5.86 -11.71
CA PHE A 87 -3.71 4.96 -12.03
C PHE A 87 -4.11 5.10 -13.51
N ARG A 88 -4.25 6.35 -13.99
CA ARG A 88 -4.62 6.59 -15.38
C ARG A 88 -3.57 6.12 -16.36
N GLN A 89 -2.31 6.09 -15.95
CA GLN A 89 -1.22 5.61 -16.79
C GLN A 89 -1.08 4.08 -16.76
N GLY A 90 -1.97 3.39 -16.04
CA GLY A 90 -1.95 1.95 -15.98
C GLY A 90 -0.84 1.37 -15.13
N LYS A 91 -0.29 2.17 -14.21
CA LYS A 91 0.84 1.74 -13.39
C LYS A 91 0.41 1.00 -12.14
N MET A 92 -0.89 0.85 -11.94
CA MET A 92 -1.42 0.04 -10.84
C MET A 92 -2.72 -0.59 -11.27
N ARG A 93 -3.07 -1.69 -10.61
CA ARG A 93 -4.34 -2.38 -10.85
C ARG A 93 -5.06 -2.53 -9.52
N VAL A 94 -6.32 -2.13 -9.49
CA VAL A 94 -7.14 -2.21 -8.29
C VAL A 94 -8.21 -3.26 -8.52
N MET A 95 -8.30 -4.23 -7.60
CA MET A 95 -9.25 -5.33 -7.70
C MET A 95 -10.06 -5.39 -6.41
N GLY A 96 -11.35 -5.72 -6.55
CA GLY A 96 -12.24 -5.81 -5.41
C GLY A 96 -12.92 -4.48 -5.13
N ASP A 97 -13.11 -4.16 -3.86
CA ASP A 97 -13.83 -2.95 -3.44
C ASP A 97 -12.94 -1.71 -3.54
N VAL A 98 -13.04 -1.02 -4.65
CA VAL A 98 -12.22 0.17 -4.92
C VAL A 98 -12.40 1.25 -3.85
N GLY A 99 -13.57 1.31 -3.24
CA GLY A 99 -13.85 2.29 -2.19
C GLY A 99 -12.90 2.18 -1.00
N VAL A 100 -12.40 0.97 -0.74
CA VAL A 100 -11.45 0.75 0.35
C VAL A 100 -10.14 1.48 0.07
N ALA A 101 -9.64 1.36 -1.17
CA ALA A 101 -8.41 2.05 -1.56
C ALA A 101 -8.61 3.56 -1.57
N VAL A 102 -9.75 4.02 -2.07
CA VAL A 102 -10.07 5.44 -2.11
C VAL A 102 -10.14 6.01 -0.69
N GLY A 103 -10.64 5.22 0.28
CA GLY A 103 -10.74 5.65 1.67
C GLY A 103 -9.39 5.90 2.33
N LEU A 104 -8.33 5.25 1.86
CA LEU A 104 -7.00 5.45 2.43
C LEU A 104 -6.38 6.76 1.98
N THR A 105 -6.67 7.20 0.78
CA THR A 105 -6.03 8.37 0.17
C THR A 105 -6.11 9.64 1.03
N PRO A 106 -7.29 10.05 1.51
CA PRO A 106 -7.36 11.25 2.33
C PRO A 106 -6.65 11.11 3.68
N ILE A 107 -6.56 9.89 4.21
CA ILE A 107 -5.85 9.66 5.46
C ILE A 107 -4.36 9.93 5.27
N VAL A 108 -3.78 9.37 4.20
CA VAL A 108 -2.37 9.59 3.88
C VAL A 108 -2.08 11.06 3.61
N ALA A 109 -2.95 11.72 2.83
CA ALA A 109 -2.76 13.13 2.50
C ALA A 109 -2.79 14.00 3.74
N ARG A 110 -3.71 13.72 4.67
CA ARG A 110 -3.85 14.49 5.90
C ARG A 110 -2.62 14.36 6.78
N LYS A 111 -2.09 13.14 6.89
CA LYS A 111 -0.92 12.89 7.74
C LYS A 111 0.34 13.48 7.14
N ASN A 112 0.44 13.54 5.82
CA ASN A 112 1.63 14.11 5.16
C ASN A 112 1.70 15.62 5.29
N GLN A 113 0.61 16.26 5.64
CA GLN A 113 0.56 17.72 5.83
C GLN A 113 0.85 18.15 7.26
N ALA A 114 0.93 17.19 8.16
CA ALA A 114 1.11 17.48 9.59
C ALA A 114 2.55 17.87 9.93
#